data_d437514dd1e70c3e1714d9f876268236
#
_entry.id   d437514dd1e70c3e1714d9f876268236
#
_cell.length_a   1.000
_cell.length_b   1.000
_cell.length_c   1.000
_cell.angle_alpha   90.00
_cell.angle_beta   90.00
_cell.angle_gamma   90.00
#
_symmetry.space_group_name_H-M   'P 1'
#
loop_
_entity.id
_entity.type
_entity.pdbx_description
1 polymer ?
#
loop_
_entity_poly.entity_id
_entity_poly.type
_entity_poly.pdbx_seq_one_letter_code
_entity_poly.pdbx_strand_id
1 'polypeptide(L)'
;MFAAVMTSLTLGGCASFSADGGMFAVQNQTGSVLNQDVVKIRSEDDAAAAQARVKTLLSKTMTADNAVQIALLNNRGLQAAYNELGISEAQMVEASLPPSPTISLAALAGTGIELERQIVSNVLALLTLRDRSEIAQDRFRAAQSRAVEATLKTAAEARRAYYRAVAAAQIVTFLEEARVSAEAVSELAKKLGETGALPKVEQAREHVFYAEVGGQLALARLKLRAEKEKLNRALGLWGDQTKYRLPASLLKLPATPKPGADIEARAVTSRADLEAARIELSALAKQYGLTHATRFIDVLNVSSLGRYERKSITDVSYSLNAGPPPTLVKTETPAKEITHRHGIDFEFQIPIYDFGEARTRLAEETYLQAVNRLIERAVNARSEAREAYTAYRASYDIARHFDKEILPLREFISQQELLAYNGMLSDLFSLLADARARITANVQAIEAKRDFWLATVDFQTAVSGGGSGGTAAPSAAMAGAGGG
;
A
#
# COMPACT_ATOMS: atom_id res chain seq x y z
N MET A 1 4.54 -20.39 -52.06
CA MET A 1 3.43 -20.57 -51.08
C MET A 1 3.78 -20.18 -49.65
N PHE A 2 5.06 -20.00 -49.29
CA PHE A 2 5.52 -19.57 -47.96
C PHE A 2 5.44 -18.06 -47.68
N ALA A 3 5.39 -17.20 -48.72
CA ALA A 3 5.30 -15.76 -48.56
C ALA A 3 3.88 -15.25 -48.15
N ALA A 4 2.84 -16.02 -48.43
CA ALA A 4 1.46 -15.63 -48.13
C ALA A 4 1.02 -15.88 -46.66
N VAL A 5 1.75 -16.71 -45.91
CA VAL A 5 1.45 -16.99 -44.47
C VAL A 5 2.07 -15.93 -43.55
N MET A 6 3.15 -15.28 -43.99
CA MET A 6 3.78 -14.21 -43.18
C MET A 6 3.02 -12.87 -43.20
N THR A 7 2.17 -12.63 -44.18
CA THR A 7 1.47 -11.34 -44.34
C THR A 7 0.16 -11.26 -43.53
N SER A 8 -0.36 -12.38 -43.02
CA SER A 8 -1.59 -12.41 -42.23
C SER A 8 -1.35 -12.31 -40.69
N LEU A 9 -0.11 -12.27 -40.23
CA LEU A 9 0.25 -12.17 -38.81
C LEU A 9 0.33 -10.74 -38.24
N THR A 10 0.12 -9.72 -39.10
CA THR A 10 0.22 -8.31 -38.67
C THR A 10 -1.10 -7.67 -38.22
N LEU A 11 -2.18 -8.43 -38.09
CA LEU A 11 -3.51 -7.96 -37.66
C LEU A 11 -3.88 -8.40 -36.25
N GLY A 12 -2.95 -8.87 -35.45
CA GLY A 12 -3.13 -9.00 -33.99
C GLY A 12 -3.01 -7.61 -33.38
N GLY A 13 -4.09 -7.08 -32.80
CA GLY A 13 -4.04 -5.83 -32.04
C GLY A 13 -2.85 -5.87 -31.08
N CYS A 14 -1.87 -5.00 -31.32
CA CYS A 14 -0.69 -4.90 -30.47
C CYS A 14 -1.15 -4.59 -29.04
N ALA A 15 -0.99 -5.53 -28.13
CA ALA A 15 -1.08 -5.23 -26.71
C ALA A 15 -0.05 -4.14 -26.42
N SER A 16 -0.52 -2.95 -26.08
CA SER A 16 0.32 -1.78 -25.86
C SER A 16 0.21 -1.35 -24.40
N PHE A 17 1.30 -0.80 -23.89
CA PHE A 17 1.28 -0.15 -22.59
C PHE A 17 0.33 1.06 -22.59
N SER A 18 -0.39 1.27 -21.50
CA SER A 18 -1.17 2.49 -21.30
C SER A 18 -0.23 3.70 -21.14
N ALA A 19 -0.63 4.85 -21.67
CA ALA A 19 0.17 6.07 -21.60
C ALA A 19 0.47 6.50 -20.15
N ASP A 20 -0.43 6.19 -19.23
CA ASP A 20 -0.38 6.56 -17.82
C ASP A 20 0.08 5.41 -16.89
N GLY A 21 0.33 4.19 -17.41
CA GLY A 21 0.70 3.00 -16.62
C GLY A 21 -0.40 2.56 -15.67
N GLY A 22 -1.67 2.69 -16.09
CA GLY A 22 -2.85 2.29 -15.34
C GLY A 22 -3.24 3.24 -14.20
N MET A 23 -2.59 4.41 -14.08
CA MET A 23 -2.81 5.35 -12.98
C MET A 23 -4.16 6.10 -13.07
N PHE A 24 -4.77 6.21 -14.26
CA PHE A 24 -6.06 6.89 -14.42
C PHE A 24 -7.16 6.29 -13.53
N ALA A 25 -7.22 4.95 -13.47
CA ALA A 25 -8.17 4.27 -12.60
C ALA A 25 -7.94 4.59 -11.12
N VAL A 26 -6.66 4.63 -10.68
CA VAL A 26 -6.27 4.99 -9.32
C VAL A 26 -6.65 6.44 -9.01
N GLN A 27 -6.31 7.37 -9.89
CA GLN A 27 -6.63 8.79 -9.72
C GLN A 27 -8.13 9.04 -9.64
N ASN A 28 -8.91 8.39 -10.50
CA ASN A 28 -10.36 8.58 -10.54
C ASN A 28 -11.05 8.05 -9.26
N GLN A 29 -10.66 6.88 -8.78
CA GLN A 29 -11.24 6.28 -7.57
C GLN A 29 -10.80 7.01 -6.29
N THR A 30 -9.53 7.42 -6.20
CA THR A 30 -9.01 8.12 -5.02
C THR A 30 -9.38 9.60 -5.01
N GLY A 31 -9.49 10.24 -6.18
CA GLY A 31 -9.85 11.63 -6.32
C GLY A 31 -11.20 11.98 -5.68
N SER A 32 -12.20 11.12 -5.86
CA SER A 32 -13.54 11.29 -5.25
C SER A 32 -13.54 11.20 -3.71
N VAL A 33 -12.56 10.48 -3.12
CA VAL A 33 -12.46 10.24 -1.66
C VAL A 33 -11.53 11.24 -0.99
N LEU A 34 -10.37 11.51 -1.60
CA LEU A 34 -9.30 12.30 -0.98
C LEU A 34 -9.29 13.75 -1.39
N ASN A 35 -9.81 14.09 -2.57
CA ASN A 35 -9.71 15.41 -3.22
C ASN A 35 -8.25 15.92 -3.27
N GLN A 36 -7.30 15.01 -3.56
CA GLN A 36 -5.86 15.25 -3.59
C GLN A 36 -5.27 14.68 -4.89
N ASP A 37 -4.15 15.24 -5.32
CA ASP A 37 -3.47 14.77 -6.52
C ASP A 37 -2.63 13.52 -6.22
N VAL A 38 -2.84 12.50 -7.01
CA VAL A 38 -2.13 11.23 -6.96
C VAL A 38 -1.23 11.12 -8.17
N VAL A 39 0.09 11.05 -7.96
CA VAL A 39 1.09 11.08 -9.03
C VAL A 39 2.08 9.92 -8.86
N LYS A 40 2.29 9.15 -9.93
CA LYS A 40 3.40 8.21 -10.03
C LYS A 40 4.61 8.95 -10.63
N ILE A 41 5.73 8.90 -9.93
CA ILE A 41 6.99 9.51 -10.37
C ILE A 41 7.65 8.55 -11.37
N ARG A 42 7.81 8.98 -12.62
CA ARG A 42 8.39 8.17 -13.71
C ARG A 42 9.72 8.72 -14.22
N SER A 43 9.92 10.03 -14.07
CA SER A 43 11.10 10.75 -14.57
C SER A 43 11.75 11.60 -13.47
N GLU A 44 12.94 12.10 -13.74
CA GLU A 44 13.59 13.07 -12.87
C GLU A 44 12.82 14.40 -12.84
N ASP A 45 12.19 14.78 -13.94
CA ASP A 45 11.35 15.98 -14.01
C ASP A 45 10.11 15.85 -13.10
N ASP A 46 9.44 14.69 -13.13
CA ASP A 46 8.33 14.40 -12.19
C ASP A 46 8.79 14.48 -10.74
N ALA A 47 9.97 13.92 -10.45
CA ALA A 47 10.55 13.95 -9.11
C ALA A 47 10.87 15.40 -8.67
N ALA A 48 11.43 16.20 -9.56
CA ALA A 48 11.72 17.61 -9.29
C ALA A 48 10.44 18.42 -9.06
N ALA A 49 9.42 18.22 -9.89
CA ALA A 49 8.11 18.86 -9.74
C ALA A 49 7.42 18.47 -8.40
N ALA A 50 7.43 17.19 -8.05
CA ALA A 50 6.91 16.71 -6.77
C ALA A 50 7.67 17.33 -5.58
N GLN A 51 9.00 17.39 -5.62
CA GLN A 51 9.81 18.00 -4.57
C GLN A 51 9.57 19.51 -4.44
N ALA A 52 9.44 20.25 -5.54
CA ALA A 52 9.11 21.66 -5.53
C ALA A 52 7.73 21.92 -4.86
N ARG A 53 6.75 21.07 -5.16
CA ARG A 53 5.42 21.14 -4.55
C ARG A 53 5.46 20.81 -3.06
N VAL A 54 6.16 19.76 -2.65
CA VAL A 54 6.40 19.40 -1.25
C VAL A 54 7.03 20.57 -0.48
N LYS A 55 8.06 21.19 -1.04
CA LYS A 55 8.72 22.38 -0.44
C LYS A 55 7.73 23.54 -0.24
N THR A 56 6.88 23.80 -1.21
CA THR A 56 5.84 24.84 -1.12
C THR A 56 4.81 24.53 -0.04
N LEU A 57 4.40 23.26 0.12
CA LEU A 57 3.45 22.84 1.16
C LEU A 57 4.08 22.92 2.56
N LEU A 58 5.35 22.57 2.72
CA LEU A 58 6.09 22.64 3.99
C LEU A 58 6.39 24.06 4.45
N SER A 59 6.43 25.05 3.56
CA SER A 59 6.66 26.47 3.91
C SER A 59 5.48 27.09 4.67
N LYS A 60 4.28 26.54 4.52
CA LYS A 60 3.04 26.97 5.19
C LYS A 60 2.82 26.19 6.48
N THR A 61 1.92 26.69 7.37
CA THR A 61 1.44 25.89 8.49
C THR A 61 0.73 24.64 7.96
N MET A 62 1.18 23.47 8.43
CA MET A 62 0.68 22.18 7.95
C MET A 62 -0.79 21.97 8.33
N THR A 63 -1.61 21.60 7.36
CA THR A 63 -2.99 21.13 7.56
C THR A 63 -3.06 19.62 7.38
N ALA A 64 -4.17 18.99 7.78
CA ALA A 64 -4.38 17.55 7.57
C ALA A 64 -4.32 17.19 6.08
N ASP A 65 -4.90 18.01 5.22
CA ASP A 65 -4.92 17.79 3.77
C ASP A 65 -3.55 18.02 3.14
N ASN A 66 -2.80 19.04 3.61
CA ASN A 66 -1.42 19.24 3.18
C ASN A 66 -0.52 18.06 3.58
N ALA A 67 -0.71 17.52 4.78
CA ALA A 67 0.02 16.32 5.23
C ALA A 67 -0.27 15.13 4.32
N VAL A 68 -1.53 14.89 3.96
CA VAL A 68 -1.90 13.85 2.99
C VAL A 68 -1.24 14.10 1.63
N GLN A 69 -1.34 15.32 1.08
CA GLN A 69 -0.74 15.63 -0.22
C GLN A 69 0.80 15.43 -0.21
N ILE A 70 1.48 15.82 0.87
CA ILE A 70 2.93 15.57 1.02
C ILE A 70 3.21 14.07 1.03
N ALA A 71 2.45 13.29 1.79
CA ALA A 71 2.62 11.83 1.84
C ALA A 71 2.43 11.19 0.46
N LEU A 72 1.39 11.57 -0.28
CA LEU A 72 1.12 11.04 -1.62
C LEU A 72 2.23 11.36 -2.63
N LEU A 73 2.89 12.53 -2.51
CA LEU A 73 3.97 12.93 -3.39
C LEU A 73 5.35 12.39 -2.97
N ASN A 74 5.59 12.20 -1.67
CA ASN A 74 6.94 11.97 -1.16
C ASN A 74 7.15 10.58 -0.54
N ASN A 75 6.09 9.84 -0.20
CA ASN A 75 6.23 8.52 0.43
C ASN A 75 6.72 7.49 -0.58
N ARG A 76 7.95 6.99 -0.37
CA ARG A 76 8.59 6.01 -1.27
C ARG A 76 7.92 4.63 -1.23
N GLY A 77 7.30 4.25 -0.12
CA GLY A 77 6.53 3.01 -0.03
C GLY A 77 5.31 3.04 -0.96
N LEU A 78 4.63 4.19 -1.07
CA LEU A 78 3.54 4.38 -2.01
C LEU A 78 4.02 4.34 -3.47
N GLN A 79 5.17 4.98 -3.78
CA GLN A 79 5.75 4.91 -5.13
C GLN A 79 6.15 3.47 -5.50
N ALA A 80 6.61 2.67 -4.54
CA ALA A 80 6.87 1.24 -4.75
C ALA A 80 5.57 0.47 -5.09
N ALA A 81 4.45 0.76 -4.41
CA ALA A 81 3.15 0.17 -4.76
C ALA A 81 2.67 0.57 -6.17
N TYR A 82 2.96 1.79 -6.63
CA TYR A 82 2.69 2.20 -8.01
C TYR A 82 3.62 1.52 -9.03
N ASN A 83 4.84 1.15 -8.64
CA ASN A 83 5.71 0.34 -9.49
C ASN A 83 5.19 -1.10 -9.62
N GLU A 84 4.60 -1.68 -8.57
CA GLU A 84 3.90 -2.97 -8.61
C GLU A 84 2.78 -2.98 -9.65
N LEU A 85 2.01 -1.87 -9.74
CA LEU A 85 1.02 -1.70 -10.80
C LEU A 85 1.65 -1.75 -12.19
N GLY A 86 2.80 -1.07 -12.40
CA GLY A 86 3.52 -1.11 -13.68
C GLY A 86 4.07 -2.50 -14.01
N ILE A 87 4.52 -3.27 -13.02
CA ILE A 87 4.92 -4.67 -13.18
C ILE A 87 3.74 -5.51 -13.65
N SER A 88 2.56 -5.33 -13.03
CA SER A 88 1.35 -6.05 -13.41
C SER A 88 0.87 -5.69 -14.82
N GLU A 89 1.03 -4.43 -15.24
CA GLU A 89 0.76 -4.01 -16.62
C GLU A 89 1.70 -4.71 -17.62
N ALA A 90 3.00 -4.77 -17.31
CA ALA A 90 3.96 -5.46 -18.16
C ALA A 90 3.64 -6.96 -18.30
N GLN A 91 3.25 -7.62 -17.22
CA GLN A 91 2.79 -9.01 -17.22
C GLN A 91 1.51 -9.19 -18.05
N MET A 92 0.57 -8.23 -17.99
CA MET A 92 -0.64 -8.25 -18.84
C MET A 92 -0.28 -8.13 -20.32
N VAL A 93 0.61 -7.19 -20.68
CA VAL A 93 1.07 -7.03 -22.06
C VAL A 93 1.77 -8.31 -22.54
N GLU A 94 2.70 -8.85 -21.75
CA GLU A 94 3.42 -10.09 -22.06
C GLU A 94 2.46 -11.28 -22.28
N ALA A 95 1.49 -11.46 -21.38
CA ALA A 95 0.50 -12.54 -21.48
C ALA A 95 -0.43 -12.39 -22.68
N SER A 96 -0.57 -11.18 -23.23
CA SER A 96 -1.41 -10.87 -24.39
C SER A 96 -0.64 -10.96 -25.70
N LEU A 97 0.67 -11.17 -25.67
CA LEU A 97 1.47 -11.40 -26.88
C LEU A 97 1.41 -12.87 -27.30
N PRO A 98 1.44 -13.14 -28.63
CA PRO A 98 1.64 -14.48 -29.14
C PRO A 98 2.96 -15.08 -28.62
N PRO A 99 3.03 -16.40 -28.37
CA PRO A 99 4.26 -17.04 -27.95
C PRO A 99 5.33 -16.87 -29.03
N SER A 100 6.53 -16.46 -28.62
CA SER A 100 7.65 -16.28 -29.54
C SER A 100 8.11 -17.64 -30.10
N PRO A 101 8.31 -17.78 -31.44
CA PRO A 101 8.85 -19.00 -31.99
C PRO A 101 10.32 -19.18 -31.57
N THR A 102 10.68 -20.41 -31.26
CA THR A 102 12.09 -20.77 -31.01
C THR A 102 12.76 -21.16 -32.32
N ILE A 103 13.85 -20.49 -32.67
CA ILE A 103 14.64 -20.78 -33.86
C ILE A 103 15.95 -21.41 -33.41
N SER A 104 16.18 -22.66 -33.85
CA SER A 104 17.42 -23.39 -33.62
C SER A 104 18.19 -23.57 -34.91
N LEU A 105 19.47 -23.28 -34.88
CA LEU A 105 20.40 -23.48 -35.98
C LEU A 105 21.56 -24.35 -35.46
N ALA A 106 21.74 -25.51 -36.07
CA ALA A 106 22.85 -26.40 -35.73
C ALA A 106 23.72 -26.61 -36.95
N ALA A 107 25.02 -26.58 -36.76
CA ALA A 107 26.02 -26.92 -37.77
C ALA A 107 26.92 -28.02 -37.24
N LEU A 108 26.93 -29.16 -37.90
CA LEU A 108 27.76 -30.30 -37.58
C LEU A 108 28.77 -30.53 -38.66
N ALA A 109 30.04 -30.66 -38.30
CA ALA A 109 31.15 -30.96 -39.23
C ALA A 109 31.75 -32.32 -38.85
N GLY A 110 31.87 -33.21 -39.86
CA GLY A 110 32.45 -34.53 -39.72
C GLY A 110 32.99 -34.99 -41.04
N THR A 111 32.55 -36.13 -41.55
CA THR A 111 32.86 -36.59 -42.95
C THR A 111 32.13 -35.71 -44.03
N GLY A 112 31.27 -34.81 -43.60
CA GLY A 112 30.53 -33.82 -44.40
C GLY A 112 30.17 -32.60 -43.58
N ILE A 113 29.36 -31.69 -44.12
CA ILE A 113 28.77 -30.55 -43.45
C ILE A 113 27.25 -30.79 -43.38
N GLU A 114 26.71 -30.75 -42.19
CA GLU A 114 25.27 -30.83 -41.93
C GLU A 114 24.82 -29.51 -41.30
N LEU A 115 23.82 -28.86 -41.91
CA LEU A 115 23.17 -27.67 -41.37
C LEU A 115 21.70 -28.01 -41.09
N GLU A 116 21.31 -27.85 -39.85
CA GLU A 116 19.93 -28.08 -39.42
C GLU A 116 19.31 -26.76 -38.96
N ARG A 117 18.11 -26.52 -39.45
CA ARG A 117 17.27 -25.36 -39.06
C ARG A 117 15.95 -25.90 -38.55
N GLN A 118 15.59 -25.53 -37.32
CA GLN A 118 14.31 -25.86 -36.73
C GLN A 118 13.62 -24.59 -36.25
N ILE A 119 12.33 -24.45 -36.55
CA ILE A 119 11.45 -23.38 -36.04
C ILE A 119 10.32 -24.06 -35.28
N VAL A 120 10.25 -23.84 -33.96
CA VAL A 120 9.25 -24.43 -33.08
C VAL A 120 8.24 -23.34 -32.67
N SER A 121 6.95 -23.61 -32.82
CA SER A 121 5.85 -22.75 -32.41
C SER A 121 4.95 -23.48 -31.43
N ASN A 122 4.61 -22.82 -30.29
CA ASN A 122 3.70 -23.37 -29.30
C ASN A 122 2.25 -23.06 -29.69
N VAL A 123 1.58 -24.05 -30.24
CA VAL A 123 0.21 -23.93 -30.74
C VAL A 123 -0.80 -23.88 -29.59
N LEU A 124 -0.57 -24.63 -28.48
CA LEU A 124 -1.44 -24.59 -27.31
C LEU A 124 -1.49 -23.17 -26.72
N ALA A 125 -0.35 -22.51 -26.62
CA ALA A 125 -0.26 -21.14 -26.14
C ALA A 125 -0.95 -20.13 -27.08
N LEU A 126 -0.99 -20.40 -28.39
CA LEU A 126 -1.77 -19.59 -29.35
C LEU A 126 -3.28 -19.81 -29.19
N LEU A 127 -3.72 -21.07 -29.04
CA LEU A 127 -5.15 -21.39 -28.84
C LEU A 127 -5.69 -20.82 -27.55
N THR A 128 -4.88 -20.77 -26.49
CA THR A 128 -5.25 -20.27 -25.17
C THR A 128 -4.90 -18.79 -24.96
N LEU A 129 -4.42 -18.10 -25.98
CA LEU A 129 -3.95 -16.71 -25.89
C LEU A 129 -5.04 -15.77 -25.38
N ARG A 130 -6.27 -15.92 -25.86
CA ARG A 130 -7.41 -15.11 -25.44
C ARG A 130 -7.68 -15.27 -23.95
N ASP A 131 -7.80 -16.51 -23.47
CA ASP A 131 -8.11 -16.80 -22.08
C ASP A 131 -6.99 -16.30 -21.14
N ARG A 132 -5.72 -16.50 -21.55
CA ARG A 132 -4.55 -15.98 -20.82
C ARG A 132 -4.55 -14.46 -20.75
N SER A 133 -4.88 -13.79 -21.86
CA SER A 133 -5.00 -12.33 -21.91
C SER A 133 -6.11 -11.82 -20.98
N GLU A 134 -7.29 -12.45 -20.98
CA GLU A 134 -8.40 -12.09 -20.10
C GLU A 134 -8.06 -12.27 -18.60
N ILE A 135 -7.38 -13.37 -18.26
CA ILE A 135 -6.89 -13.61 -16.89
C ILE A 135 -5.89 -12.52 -16.47
N ALA A 136 -4.95 -12.18 -17.35
CA ALA A 136 -3.95 -11.16 -17.08
C ALA A 136 -4.55 -9.75 -16.96
N GLN A 137 -5.58 -9.43 -17.75
CA GLN A 137 -6.35 -8.19 -17.62
C GLN A 137 -7.08 -8.10 -16.27
N ASP A 138 -7.68 -9.19 -15.80
CA ASP A 138 -8.32 -9.21 -14.48
C ASP A 138 -7.28 -9.01 -13.37
N ARG A 139 -6.11 -9.66 -13.46
CA ARG A 139 -5.00 -9.45 -12.52
C ARG A 139 -4.50 -8.01 -12.50
N PHE A 140 -4.40 -7.37 -13.67
CA PHE A 140 -4.03 -5.97 -13.78
C PHE A 140 -5.08 -5.06 -13.14
N ARG A 141 -6.38 -5.30 -13.36
CA ARG A 141 -7.47 -4.57 -12.67
C ARG A 141 -7.42 -4.77 -11.15
N ALA A 142 -7.13 -5.98 -10.67
CA ALA A 142 -6.93 -6.23 -9.25
C ALA A 142 -5.72 -5.45 -8.70
N ALA A 143 -4.63 -5.31 -9.47
CA ALA A 143 -3.47 -4.50 -9.10
C ALA A 143 -3.81 -3.00 -9.05
N GLN A 144 -4.68 -2.49 -9.94
CA GLN A 144 -5.20 -1.13 -9.86
C GLN A 144 -5.97 -0.89 -8.54
N SER A 145 -6.85 -1.81 -8.14
CA SER A 145 -7.57 -1.72 -6.87
C SER A 145 -6.66 -1.80 -5.64
N ARG A 146 -5.59 -2.61 -5.70
CA ARG A 146 -4.55 -2.63 -4.64
C ARG A 146 -3.76 -1.31 -4.58
N ALA A 147 -3.49 -0.66 -5.71
CA ALA A 147 -2.85 0.65 -5.73
C ALA A 147 -3.77 1.74 -5.14
N VAL A 148 -5.09 1.66 -5.37
CA VAL A 148 -6.09 2.49 -4.69
C VAL A 148 -6.05 2.27 -3.18
N GLU A 149 -6.06 1.03 -2.72
CA GLU A 149 -5.97 0.67 -1.31
C GLU A 149 -4.69 1.24 -0.66
N ALA A 150 -3.53 1.06 -1.30
CA ALA A 150 -2.25 1.60 -0.82
C ALA A 150 -2.26 3.13 -0.72
N THR A 151 -2.91 3.82 -1.67
CA THR A 151 -3.08 5.27 -1.66
C THR A 151 -3.95 5.72 -0.49
N LEU A 152 -5.11 5.09 -0.28
CA LEU A 152 -6.02 5.40 0.83
C LEU A 152 -5.36 5.11 2.19
N LYS A 153 -4.63 4.00 2.31
CA LYS A 153 -3.87 3.63 3.50
C LYS A 153 -2.82 4.68 3.83
N THR A 154 -2.00 5.09 2.86
CA THR A 154 -0.97 6.12 3.05
C THR A 154 -1.60 7.45 3.49
N ALA A 155 -2.71 7.86 2.87
CA ALA A 155 -3.45 9.06 3.25
C ALA A 155 -3.98 8.99 4.70
N ALA A 156 -4.53 7.85 5.10
CA ALA A 156 -5.04 7.64 6.46
C ALA A 156 -3.91 7.65 7.51
N GLU A 157 -2.78 6.99 7.22
CA GLU A 157 -1.61 6.98 8.09
C GLU A 157 -1.03 8.40 8.28
N ALA A 158 -0.95 9.18 7.20
CA ALA A 158 -0.53 10.58 7.26
C ALA A 158 -1.47 11.43 8.14
N ARG A 159 -2.79 11.29 7.98
CA ARG A 159 -3.78 11.99 8.80
C ARG A 159 -3.70 11.60 10.28
N ARG A 160 -3.59 10.30 10.58
CA ARG A 160 -3.44 9.82 11.97
C ARG A 160 -2.17 10.39 12.62
N ALA A 161 -1.05 10.32 11.92
CA ALA A 161 0.23 10.85 12.41
C ALA A 161 0.16 12.38 12.62
N TYR A 162 -0.48 13.11 11.70
CA TYR A 162 -0.72 14.53 11.81
C TYR A 162 -1.53 14.90 13.08
N TYR A 163 -2.68 14.26 13.31
CA TYR A 163 -3.51 14.57 14.48
C TYR A 163 -2.80 14.25 15.80
N ARG A 164 -2.02 13.16 15.84
CA ARG A 164 -1.20 12.82 17.02
C ARG A 164 -0.12 13.86 17.30
N ALA A 165 0.58 14.31 16.24
CA ALA A 165 1.62 15.32 16.38
C ALA A 165 1.08 16.69 16.81
N VAL A 166 -0.07 17.13 16.25
CA VAL A 166 -0.73 18.38 16.62
C VAL A 166 -1.21 18.35 18.07
N ALA A 167 -1.85 17.25 18.50
CA ALA A 167 -2.29 17.09 19.88
C ALA A 167 -1.11 17.13 20.86
N ALA A 168 -0.02 16.43 20.54
CA ALA A 168 1.18 16.44 21.36
C ALA A 168 1.81 17.84 21.45
N ALA A 169 1.83 18.60 20.35
CA ALA A 169 2.29 19.99 20.34
C ALA A 169 1.41 20.89 21.21
N GLN A 170 0.09 20.76 21.09
CA GLN A 170 -0.86 21.52 21.89
C GLN A 170 -0.72 21.24 23.40
N ILE A 171 -0.50 19.97 23.79
CA ILE A 171 -0.24 19.60 25.19
C ILE A 171 1.04 20.24 25.71
N VAL A 172 2.12 20.26 24.91
CA VAL A 172 3.39 20.91 25.30
C VAL A 172 3.17 22.40 25.52
N THR A 173 2.52 23.11 24.59
CA THR A 173 2.24 24.55 24.75
C THR A 173 1.43 24.82 26.01
N PHE A 174 0.37 24.03 26.26
CA PHE A 174 -0.46 24.17 27.45
C PHE A 174 0.34 23.93 28.75
N LEU A 175 1.19 22.90 28.80
CA LEU A 175 2.02 22.62 29.96
C LEU A 175 3.14 23.64 30.16
N GLU A 176 3.62 24.30 29.11
CA GLU A 176 4.55 25.42 29.20
C GLU A 176 3.89 26.62 29.89
N GLU A 177 2.67 26.97 29.52
CA GLU A 177 1.87 28.00 30.18
C GLU A 177 1.57 27.64 31.64
N ALA A 178 1.17 26.38 31.89
CA ALA A 178 0.93 25.88 33.24
C ALA A 178 2.18 25.93 34.13
N ARG A 179 3.36 25.61 33.58
CA ARG A 179 4.62 25.69 34.31
C ARG A 179 4.99 27.12 34.67
N VAL A 180 4.80 28.09 33.78
CA VAL A 180 5.04 29.52 34.08
C VAL A 180 4.13 29.97 35.24
N SER A 181 2.86 29.56 35.22
CA SER A 181 1.93 29.88 36.32
C SER A 181 2.34 29.23 37.65
N ALA A 182 2.73 27.95 37.61
CA ALA A 182 3.20 27.22 38.81
C ALA A 182 4.53 27.81 39.37
N GLU A 183 5.43 28.29 38.50
CA GLU A 183 6.67 28.95 38.88
C GLU A 183 6.39 30.27 39.65
N ALA A 184 5.45 31.08 39.17
CA ALA A 184 5.04 32.33 39.81
C ALA A 184 4.44 32.10 41.20
N VAL A 185 3.60 31.06 41.33
CA VAL A 185 2.99 30.68 42.65
C VAL A 185 4.07 30.16 43.61
N SER A 186 4.98 29.31 43.14
CA SER A 186 6.10 28.79 43.96
C SER A 186 7.03 29.93 44.47
N GLU A 187 7.34 30.91 43.62
CA GLU A 187 8.14 32.08 44.03
C GLU A 187 7.41 32.97 45.01
N LEU A 188 6.07 33.17 44.86
CA LEU A 188 5.25 33.88 45.82
C LEU A 188 5.23 33.13 47.18
N ALA A 189 5.03 31.82 47.17
CA ALA A 189 5.04 30.98 48.36
C ALA A 189 6.39 31.07 49.10
N LYS A 190 7.50 31.11 48.37
CA LYS A 190 8.83 31.32 48.97
C LYS A 190 8.92 32.67 49.66
N LYS A 191 8.51 33.78 49.02
CA LYS A 191 8.53 35.12 49.64
C LYS A 191 7.65 35.23 50.87
N LEU A 192 6.43 34.64 50.81
CA LEU A 192 5.54 34.58 52.00
C LEU A 192 6.15 33.77 53.13
N GLY A 193 6.87 32.73 52.84
CA GLY A 193 7.59 31.95 53.84
C GLY A 193 8.79 32.65 54.46
N GLU A 194 9.52 33.47 53.70
CA GLU A 194 10.59 34.28 54.22
C GLU A 194 10.11 35.33 55.21
N THR A 195 8.89 35.84 55.05
CA THR A 195 8.21 36.76 55.99
C THR A 195 7.49 36.05 57.14
N GLY A 196 7.50 34.71 57.16
CA GLY A 196 6.78 33.92 58.16
C GLY A 196 5.26 33.83 57.96
N ALA A 197 4.73 34.40 56.90
CA ALA A 197 3.31 34.38 56.55
C ALA A 197 2.82 33.03 56.01
N LEU A 198 3.73 32.14 55.55
CA LEU A 198 3.39 30.82 55.05
C LEU A 198 4.21 29.72 55.76
N PRO A 199 3.58 28.64 56.26
CA PRO A 199 4.28 27.50 56.87
C PRO A 199 5.22 26.81 55.88
N LYS A 200 6.38 26.31 56.38
CA LYS A 200 7.37 25.61 55.53
C LYS A 200 6.82 24.41 54.74
N VAL A 201 5.86 23.72 55.32
CA VAL A 201 5.18 22.57 54.66
C VAL A 201 4.40 23.03 53.45
N GLU A 202 3.74 24.16 53.49
CA GLU A 202 2.97 24.71 52.37
C GLU A 202 3.91 25.23 51.29
N GLN A 203 5.02 25.89 51.66
CA GLN A 203 6.05 26.22 50.68
C GLN A 203 6.59 25.01 49.93
N ALA A 204 6.85 23.91 50.69
CA ALA A 204 7.33 22.67 50.10
C ALA A 204 6.31 22.07 49.10
N ARG A 205 5.01 22.13 49.42
CA ARG A 205 3.91 21.67 48.52
C ARG A 205 3.88 22.44 47.23
N GLU A 206 4.04 23.77 47.27
CA GLU A 206 4.10 24.59 46.06
C GLU A 206 5.30 24.26 45.17
N HIS A 207 6.44 24.03 45.79
CA HIS A 207 7.67 23.63 45.10
C HIS A 207 7.53 22.24 44.47
N VAL A 208 6.88 21.28 45.15
CA VAL A 208 6.57 19.96 44.59
C VAL A 208 5.62 20.09 43.41
N PHE A 209 4.58 20.92 43.48
CA PHE A 209 3.66 21.14 42.36
C PHE A 209 4.38 21.68 41.13
N TYR A 210 5.23 22.70 41.29
CA TYR A 210 6.06 23.23 40.21
C TYR A 210 6.96 22.15 39.61
N ALA A 211 7.61 21.32 40.44
CA ALA A 211 8.45 20.23 39.98
C ALA A 211 7.65 19.13 39.21
N GLU A 212 6.44 18.79 39.70
CA GLU A 212 5.55 17.85 39.02
C GLU A 212 5.12 18.33 37.64
N VAL A 213 4.74 19.60 37.48
CA VAL A 213 4.39 20.20 36.20
C VAL A 213 5.62 20.21 35.28
N GLY A 214 6.81 20.47 35.79
CA GLY A 214 8.07 20.37 35.08
C GLY A 214 8.33 18.95 34.56
N GLY A 215 8.10 17.94 35.38
CA GLY A 215 8.19 16.53 34.99
C GLY A 215 7.20 16.15 33.88
N GLN A 216 5.93 16.57 34.04
CA GLN A 216 4.90 16.36 33.00
C GLN A 216 5.27 17.02 31.68
N LEU A 217 5.80 18.25 31.70
CA LEU A 217 6.28 18.94 30.50
C LEU A 217 7.44 18.20 29.83
N ALA A 218 8.38 17.66 30.60
CA ALA A 218 9.49 16.88 30.03
C ALA A 218 8.99 15.63 29.31
N LEU A 219 8.04 14.89 29.90
CA LEU A 219 7.38 13.74 29.28
C LEU A 219 6.61 14.14 28.01
N ALA A 220 5.85 15.24 28.06
CA ALA A 220 5.11 15.74 26.90
C ALA A 220 6.04 16.15 25.75
N ARG A 221 7.18 16.78 26.03
CA ARG A 221 8.20 17.11 25.02
C ARG A 221 8.81 15.86 24.39
N LEU A 222 9.07 14.81 25.18
CA LEU A 222 9.52 13.51 24.66
C LEU A 222 8.47 12.91 23.74
N LYS A 223 7.19 12.88 24.15
CA LYS A 223 6.06 12.40 23.34
C LYS A 223 5.92 13.19 22.04
N LEU A 224 6.04 14.52 22.08
CA LEU A 224 6.00 15.37 20.89
C LEU A 224 7.10 15.01 19.88
N ARG A 225 8.34 14.82 20.35
CA ARG A 225 9.45 14.41 19.47
C ARG A 225 9.14 13.06 18.81
N ALA A 226 8.66 12.08 19.59
CA ALA A 226 8.29 10.77 19.06
C ALA A 226 7.17 10.84 18.02
N GLU A 227 6.11 11.63 18.27
CA GLU A 227 5.01 11.78 17.32
C GLU A 227 5.41 12.56 16.06
N LYS A 228 6.31 13.57 16.18
CA LYS A 228 6.89 14.24 15.01
C LYS A 228 7.69 13.26 14.14
N GLU A 229 8.48 12.36 14.74
CA GLU A 229 9.22 11.36 13.97
C GLU A 229 8.30 10.34 13.29
N LYS A 230 7.18 9.96 13.93
CA LYS A 230 6.16 9.14 13.27
C LYS A 230 5.52 9.88 12.08
N LEU A 231 5.26 11.17 12.23
CA LEU A 231 4.76 12.00 11.14
C LEU A 231 5.79 12.11 10.00
N ASN A 232 7.07 12.37 10.31
CA ASN A 232 8.14 12.40 9.32
C ASN A 232 8.20 11.12 8.48
N ARG A 233 8.10 9.96 9.14
CA ARG A 233 8.05 8.66 8.44
C ARG A 233 6.82 8.51 7.56
N ALA A 234 5.64 8.87 8.06
CA ALA A 234 4.39 8.77 7.31
C ALA A 234 4.41 9.67 6.05
N LEU A 235 5.02 10.85 6.16
CA LEU A 235 5.17 11.81 5.07
C LEU A 235 6.37 11.52 4.16
N GLY A 236 7.28 10.63 4.56
CA GLY A 236 8.54 10.34 3.84
C GLY A 236 9.54 11.50 3.90
N LEU A 237 9.52 12.33 4.96
CA LEU A 237 10.39 13.49 5.11
C LEU A 237 11.75 13.12 5.72
N TRP A 238 12.80 13.78 5.25
CA TRP A 238 14.16 13.62 5.75
C TRP A 238 14.99 14.92 5.62
N GLY A 239 16.06 15.03 6.38
CA GLY A 239 16.95 16.19 6.33
C GLY A 239 16.25 17.51 6.66
N ASP A 240 16.42 18.52 5.81
CA ASP A 240 15.82 19.85 6.01
C ASP A 240 14.29 19.89 5.87
N GLN A 241 13.69 18.89 5.26
CA GLN A 241 12.22 18.77 5.12
C GLN A 241 11.52 18.54 6.47
N THR A 242 12.24 18.13 7.51
CA THR A 242 11.68 17.92 8.86
C THR A 242 11.41 19.23 9.62
N LYS A 243 11.81 20.38 9.04
CA LYS A 243 11.60 21.72 9.61
C LYS A 243 10.30 22.33 9.09
N TYR A 244 9.17 21.94 9.68
CA TYR A 244 7.84 22.46 9.34
C TYR A 244 7.11 22.98 10.57
N ARG A 245 6.03 23.75 10.35
CA ARG A 245 5.20 24.33 11.40
C ARG A 245 3.89 23.54 11.54
N LEU A 246 3.58 23.09 12.75
CA LEU A 246 2.28 22.55 13.12
C LEU A 246 1.36 23.69 13.59
N PRO A 247 0.02 23.54 13.45
CA PRO A 247 -0.92 24.48 14.04
C PRO A 247 -0.87 24.43 15.57
N ALA A 248 -1.25 25.52 16.23
CA ALA A 248 -1.24 25.63 17.68
C ALA A 248 -2.26 24.70 18.36
N SER A 249 -3.35 24.34 17.67
CA SER A 249 -4.42 23.52 18.24
C SER A 249 -5.07 22.61 17.19
N LEU A 250 -5.71 21.54 17.66
CA LEU A 250 -6.58 20.70 16.83
C LEU A 250 -7.78 21.48 16.32
N LEU A 251 -8.33 21.05 15.19
CA LEU A 251 -9.55 21.58 14.61
C LEU A 251 -10.71 21.47 15.62
N LYS A 252 -11.64 22.40 15.56
CA LYS A 252 -12.88 22.37 16.36
C LYS A 252 -13.72 21.14 15.98
N LEU A 253 -14.50 20.65 16.93
CA LEU A 253 -15.45 19.58 16.66
C LEU A 253 -16.53 20.05 15.66
N PRO A 254 -17.02 19.19 14.76
CA PRO A 254 -18.17 19.51 13.93
C PRO A 254 -19.41 19.70 14.80
N ALA A 255 -20.34 20.51 14.34
CA ALA A 255 -21.59 20.80 15.07
C ALA A 255 -22.44 19.54 15.28
N THR A 256 -22.48 18.67 14.25
CA THR A 256 -23.18 17.38 14.28
C THR A 256 -22.29 16.27 13.74
N PRO A 257 -22.35 15.08 14.33
CA PRO A 257 -21.62 13.94 13.82
C PRO A 257 -22.27 13.40 12.54
N LYS A 258 -21.48 12.73 11.70
CA LYS A 258 -22.00 12.07 10.47
C LYS A 258 -22.97 10.95 10.83
N PRO A 259 -24.08 10.79 10.09
CA PRO A 259 -25.03 9.70 10.31
C PRO A 259 -24.42 8.35 9.93
N GLY A 260 -24.92 7.29 10.57
CA GLY A 260 -24.45 5.93 10.37
C GLY A 260 -25.36 5.05 9.52
N ALA A 261 -26.21 5.63 8.67
CA ALA A 261 -27.08 4.85 7.80
C ALA A 261 -26.28 4.06 6.76
N ASP A 262 -26.63 2.80 6.57
CA ASP A 262 -26.10 1.90 5.52
C ASP A 262 -24.57 1.70 5.49
N ILE A 263 -23.90 1.87 6.65
CA ILE A 263 -22.44 1.80 6.72
C ILE A 263 -21.93 0.42 6.29
N GLU A 264 -22.59 -0.63 6.73
CA GLU A 264 -22.19 -2.00 6.40
C GLU A 264 -22.33 -2.29 4.90
N ALA A 265 -23.43 -1.86 4.30
CA ALA A 265 -23.65 -2.00 2.86
C ALA A 265 -22.60 -1.22 2.07
N ARG A 266 -22.31 0.02 2.49
CA ARG A 266 -21.27 0.84 1.88
C ARG A 266 -19.88 0.23 2.04
N ALA A 267 -19.54 -0.28 3.21
CA ALA A 267 -18.23 -0.94 3.43
C ALA A 267 -18.07 -2.14 2.49
N VAL A 268 -19.09 -2.97 2.31
CA VAL A 268 -18.99 -4.12 1.41
C VAL A 268 -18.92 -3.71 -0.06
N THR A 269 -19.56 -2.62 -0.48
CA THR A 269 -19.63 -2.23 -1.89
C THR A 269 -18.48 -1.32 -2.34
N SER A 270 -17.92 -0.47 -1.46
CA SER A 270 -16.97 0.58 -1.84
C SER A 270 -15.52 0.34 -1.39
N ARG A 271 -15.25 -0.73 -0.65
CA ARG A 271 -13.88 -1.03 -0.20
C ARG A 271 -13.00 -1.53 -1.35
N ALA A 272 -11.86 -0.89 -1.53
CA ALA A 272 -10.89 -1.23 -2.59
C ALA A 272 -10.25 -2.63 -2.40
N ASP A 273 -10.04 -3.08 -1.16
CA ASP A 273 -9.51 -4.41 -0.84
C ASP A 273 -10.49 -5.54 -1.21
N LEU A 274 -11.80 -5.32 -1.01
CA LEU A 274 -12.84 -6.27 -1.42
C LEU A 274 -13.01 -6.30 -2.94
N GLU A 275 -12.91 -5.15 -3.60
CA GLU A 275 -12.96 -5.06 -5.05
C GLU A 275 -11.77 -5.80 -5.69
N ALA A 276 -10.56 -5.58 -5.19
CA ALA A 276 -9.37 -6.31 -5.62
C ALA A 276 -9.56 -7.83 -5.46
N ALA A 277 -10.10 -8.28 -4.32
CA ALA A 277 -10.32 -9.70 -4.05
C ALA A 277 -11.39 -10.32 -4.97
N ARG A 278 -12.46 -9.57 -5.32
CA ARG A 278 -13.49 -10.03 -6.27
C ARG A 278 -12.93 -10.21 -7.68
N ILE A 279 -12.13 -9.23 -8.13
CA ILE A 279 -11.51 -9.30 -9.45
C ILE A 279 -10.50 -10.45 -9.51
N GLU A 280 -9.72 -10.64 -8.44
CA GLU A 280 -8.77 -11.76 -8.36
C GLU A 280 -9.49 -13.13 -8.35
N LEU A 281 -10.63 -13.24 -7.67
CA LEU A 281 -11.48 -14.43 -7.72
C LEU A 281 -11.98 -14.70 -9.14
N SER A 282 -12.37 -13.68 -9.90
CA SER A 282 -12.73 -13.81 -11.32
C SER A 282 -11.58 -14.36 -12.16
N ALA A 283 -10.36 -13.84 -11.95
CA ALA A 283 -9.16 -14.34 -12.64
C ALA A 283 -8.87 -15.80 -12.30
N LEU A 284 -9.01 -16.20 -11.03
CA LEU A 284 -8.82 -17.59 -10.58
C LEU A 284 -9.90 -18.54 -11.13
N ALA A 285 -11.16 -18.10 -11.24
CA ALA A 285 -12.22 -18.87 -11.86
C ALA A 285 -11.94 -19.16 -13.34
N LYS A 286 -11.49 -18.13 -14.09
CA LYS A 286 -11.06 -18.29 -15.49
C LYS A 286 -9.84 -19.20 -15.60
N GLN A 287 -8.88 -19.08 -14.70
CA GLN A 287 -7.68 -19.92 -14.67
C GLN A 287 -8.05 -21.40 -14.38
N TYR A 288 -8.97 -21.65 -13.46
CA TYR A 288 -9.48 -22.99 -13.20
C TYR A 288 -10.16 -23.58 -14.45
N GLY A 289 -11.04 -22.81 -15.11
CA GLY A 289 -11.68 -23.21 -16.36
C GLY A 289 -10.67 -23.56 -17.47
N LEU A 290 -9.66 -22.72 -17.66
CA LEU A 290 -8.57 -22.96 -18.63
C LEU A 290 -7.77 -24.22 -18.27
N THR A 291 -7.40 -24.41 -17.01
CA THR A 291 -6.67 -25.59 -16.54
C THR A 291 -7.49 -26.86 -16.75
N HIS A 292 -8.80 -26.81 -16.49
CA HIS A 292 -9.70 -27.93 -16.74
C HIS A 292 -9.82 -28.24 -18.25
N ALA A 293 -9.94 -27.23 -19.09
CA ALA A 293 -10.03 -27.40 -20.55
C ALA A 293 -8.76 -28.00 -21.16
N THR A 294 -7.58 -27.66 -20.62
CA THR A 294 -6.29 -28.13 -21.11
C THR A 294 -5.71 -29.30 -20.32
N ARG A 295 -6.53 -29.99 -19.49
CA ARG A 295 -6.03 -31.02 -18.55
C ARG A 295 -5.30 -32.21 -19.22
N PHE A 296 -5.67 -32.55 -20.44
CA PHE A 296 -5.14 -33.72 -21.16
C PHE A 296 -3.92 -33.41 -22.02
N ILE A 297 -3.58 -32.14 -22.24
CA ILE A 297 -2.48 -31.73 -23.11
C ILE A 297 -1.69 -30.64 -22.40
N ASP A 298 -0.43 -30.90 -22.08
CA ASP A 298 0.45 -29.94 -21.42
C ASP A 298 1.23 -29.10 -22.45
N VAL A 299 1.64 -29.73 -23.55
CA VAL A 299 2.39 -29.09 -24.62
C VAL A 299 1.83 -29.54 -25.97
N LEU A 300 1.65 -28.59 -26.86
CA LEU A 300 1.38 -28.81 -28.26
C LEU A 300 2.28 -27.91 -29.10
N ASN A 301 3.40 -28.45 -29.55
CA ASN A 301 4.34 -27.73 -30.40
C ASN A 301 4.24 -28.24 -31.83
N VAL A 302 4.36 -27.31 -32.76
CA VAL A 302 4.56 -27.63 -34.17
C VAL A 302 5.90 -27.07 -34.61
N SER A 303 6.73 -27.92 -35.19
CA SER A 303 8.02 -27.49 -35.69
C SER A 303 8.19 -27.73 -37.18
N SER A 304 8.91 -26.81 -37.84
CA SER A 304 9.39 -26.94 -39.23
C SER A 304 10.87 -27.23 -39.19
N LEU A 305 11.23 -28.40 -39.72
CA LEU A 305 12.61 -28.88 -39.85
C LEU A 305 13.12 -28.66 -41.27
N GLY A 306 14.33 -28.13 -41.41
CA GLY A 306 15.06 -28.09 -42.66
C GLY A 306 16.49 -28.57 -42.41
N ARG A 307 16.89 -29.65 -43.08
CA ARG A 307 18.24 -30.22 -43.01
C ARG A 307 18.92 -30.14 -44.34
N TYR A 308 20.09 -29.56 -44.37
CA TYR A 308 21.02 -29.55 -45.50
C TYR A 308 22.23 -30.40 -45.14
N GLU A 309 22.45 -31.46 -45.89
CA GLU A 309 23.55 -32.37 -45.68
C GLU A 309 24.41 -32.42 -46.96
N ARG A 310 25.71 -32.22 -46.79
CA ARG A 310 26.72 -32.34 -47.85
C ARG A 310 27.74 -33.36 -47.42
N LYS A 311 27.70 -34.56 -48.03
CA LYS A 311 28.67 -35.61 -47.84
C LYS A 311 29.67 -35.64 -48.98
N SER A 312 30.95 -35.96 -48.63
CA SER A 312 31.96 -36.34 -49.61
C SER A 312 31.87 -37.85 -49.83
N ILE A 313 31.47 -38.26 -50.99
CA ILE A 313 31.42 -39.68 -51.38
C ILE A 313 32.48 -39.94 -52.44
N THR A 314 32.94 -41.17 -52.53
CA THR A 314 33.81 -41.60 -53.59
C THR A 314 33.01 -42.44 -54.61
N ASP A 315 32.79 -41.92 -55.76
CA ASP A 315 32.10 -42.65 -56.81
C ASP A 315 33.08 -43.61 -57.45
N VAL A 316 32.78 -44.91 -57.39
CA VAL A 316 33.64 -45.95 -57.92
C VAL A 316 33.05 -46.53 -59.17
N SER A 317 33.70 -46.22 -60.27
CA SER A 317 33.33 -46.79 -61.60
C SER A 317 34.35 -47.84 -62.01
N TYR A 318 33.88 -48.92 -62.66
CA TYR A 318 34.70 -49.95 -63.26
C TYR A 318 34.55 -49.90 -64.79
N SER A 319 35.66 -49.69 -65.50
CA SER A 319 35.67 -49.72 -66.93
C SER A 319 36.59 -50.87 -67.42
N LEU A 320 36.15 -51.59 -68.43
CA LEU A 320 36.99 -52.63 -69.08
C LEU A 320 37.86 -51.96 -70.16
N ASN A 321 39.18 -52.00 -69.97
CA ASN A 321 40.11 -51.57 -71.00
C ASN A 321 40.29 -52.70 -71.95
N ALA A 322 39.94 -52.54 -73.21
CA ALA A 322 39.91 -53.57 -74.29
C ALA A 322 41.29 -53.94 -74.88
N GLY A 323 42.41 -53.61 -74.18
CA GLY A 323 43.74 -54.05 -74.58
C GLY A 323 44.01 -55.54 -74.29
N PRO A 324 44.85 -56.22 -75.12
CA PRO A 324 45.22 -57.62 -74.82
C PRO A 324 46.35 -57.67 -73.76
N PRO A 325 46.13 -58.27 -72.53
CA PRO A 325 44.89 -58.81 -72.00
C PRO A 325 43.93 -57.72 -71.50
N PRO A 326 42.62 -57.94 -71.48
CA PRO A 326 41.64 -56.98 -70.92
C PRO A 326 41.83 -56.80 -69.47
N THR A 327 41.96 -55.54 -69.04
CA THR A 327 42.14 -55.19 -67.62
C THR A 327 40.99 -54.35 -67.15
N LEU A 328 40.47 -54.67 -65.94
CA LEU A 328 39.45 -53.93 -65.23
C LEU A 328 40.13 -52.73 -64.55
N VAL A 329 39.79 -51.54 -65.01
CA VAL A 329 40.27 -50.26 -64.37
C VAL A 329 39.21 -49.73 -63.40
N LYS A 330 39.58 -49.67 -62.15
CA LYS A 330 38.79 -49.01 -61.12
C LYS A 330 39.15 -47.53 -61.12
N THR A 331 38.18 -46.70 -61.38
CA THR A 331 38.34 -45.25 -61.29
C THR A 331 37.56 -44.74 -60.11
N GLU A 332 38.24 -44.09 -59.17
CA GLU A 332 37.66 -43.45 -58.02
C GLU A 332 37.62 -41.93 -58.25
N THR A 333 36.42 -41.39 -58.34
CA THR A 333 36.22 -39.94 -58.48
C THR A 333 35.56 -39.36 -57.27
N PRO A 334 36.14 -38.33 -56.65
CA PRO A 334 35.49 -37.66 -55.53
C PRO A 334 34.20 -36.96 -55.98
N ALA A 335 33.08 -37.36 -55.44
CA ALA A 335 31.79 -36.78 -55.69
C ALA A 335 31.23 -36.16 -54.40
N LYS A 336 30.34 -35.21 -54.55
CA LYS A 336 29.65 -34.54 -53.44
C LYS A 336 28.18 -34.83 -53.57
N GLU A 337 27.62 -35.47 -52.55
CA GLU A 337 26.18 -35.66 -52.43
C GLU A 337 25.59 -34.53 -51.59
N ILE A 338 24.60 -33.86 -52.14
CA ILE A 338 23.86 -32.79 -51.42
C ILE A 338 22.44 -33.26 -51.27
N THR A 339 22.00 -33.36 -50.01
CA THR A 339 20.64 -33.78 -49.68
C THR A 339 19.92 -32.65 -48.94
N HIS A 340 18.74 -32.29 -49.40
CA HIS A 340 17.84 -31.36 -48.75
C HIS A 340 16.64 -32.14 -48.22
N ARG A 341 16.41 -32.04 -46.90
CA ARG A 341 15.23 -32.63 -46.29
C ARG A 341 14.41 -31.56 -45.60
N HIS A 342 13.11 -31.61 -45.78
CA HIS A 342 12.14 -30.75 -45.12
C HIS A 342 11.11 -31.64 -44.40
N GLY A 343 10.73 -31.25 -43.18
CA GLY A 343 9.77 -31.98 -42.37
C GLY A 343 8.95 -31.05 -41.51
N ILE A 344 7.82 -31.56 -41.08
CA ILE A 344 7.01 -30.97 -40.02
C ILE A 344 6.97 -32.01 -38.88
N ASP A 345 7.23 -31.56 -37.67
CA ASP A 345 7.21 -32.37 -36.46
C ASP A 345 6.15 -31.85 -35.51
N PHE A 346 5.41 -32.75 -34.86
CA PHE A 346 4.39 -32.47 -33.88
C PHE A 346 4.82 -33.09 -32.55
N GLU A 347 4.97 -32.24 -31.53
CA GLU A 347 5.30 -32.63 -30.18
C GLU A 347 4.08 -32.51 -29.28
N PHE A 348 3.68 -33.62 -28.66
CA PHE A 348 2.59 -33.68 -27.70
C PHE A 348 3.10 -34.16 -26.37
N GLN A 349 2.85 -33.40 -25.32
CA GLN A 349 3.06 -33.85 -23.96
C GLN A 349 1.71 -34.17 -23.29
N ILE A 350 1.49 -35.44 -22.98
CA ILE A 350 0.27 -35.92 -22.37
C ILE A 350 0.61 -36.41 -20.95
N PRO A 351 -0.07 -35.91 -19.91
CA PRO A 351 0.17 -36.35 -18.53
C PRO A 351 -0.46 -37.73 -18.26
N ILE A 352 0.18 -38.79 -18.76
CA ILE A 352 -0.35 -40.16 -18.73
C ILE A 352 -0.47 -40.78 -17.34
N TYR A 353 0.22 -40.21 -16.33
CA TYR A 353 0.22 -40.77 -14.98
C TYR A 353 -0.98 -40.32 -14.14
N ASP A 354 -1.50 -39.10 -14.35
CA ASP A 354 -2.60 -38.52 -13.59
C ASP A 354 -3.69 -37.87 -14.46
N PHE A 355 -3.49 -37.85 -15.79
CA PHE A 355 -4.37 -37.19 -16.75
C PHE A 355 -4.71 -35.75 -16.38
N GLY A 356 -3.75 -35.03 -15.73
CA GLY A 356 -3.86 -33.64 -15.31
C GLY A 356 -4.77 -33.42 -14.08
N GLU A 357 -5.09 -34.47 -13.32
CA GLU A 357 -5.95 -34.37 -12.15
C GLU A 357 -5.32 -33.51 -11.04
N ALA A 358 -4.05 -33.72 -10.76
CA ALA A 358 -3.33 -32.95 -9.74
C ALA A 358 -3.33 -31.45 -10.03
N ARG A 359 -3.09 -31.06 -11.28
CA ARG A 359 -3.11 -29.67 -11.73
C ARG A 359 -4.50 -29.05 -11.65
N THR A 360 -5.52 -29.78 -12.05
CA THR A 360 -6.92 -29.35 -11.98
C THR A 360 -7.36 -29.18 -10.53
N ARG A 361 -7.02 -30.12 -9.65
CA ARG A 361 -7.33 -30.04 -8.22
C ARG A 361 -6.60 -28.90 -7.52
N LEU A 362 -5.35 -28.65 -7.86
CA LEU A 362 -4.60 -27.49 -7.35
C LEU A 362 -5.30 -26.18 -7.72
N ALA A 363 -5.76 -26.04 -8.97
CA ALA A 363 -6.48 -24.85 -9.43
C ALA A 363 -7.83 -24.69 -8.73
N GLU A 364 -8.58 -25.81 -8.53
CA GLU A 364 -9.86 -25.83 -7.81
C GLU A 364 -9.67 -25.40 -6.34
N GLU A 365 -8.73 -26.03 -5.61
CA GLU A 365 -8.48 -25.70 -4.21
C GLU A 365 -7.98 -24.24 -4.04
N THR A 366 -7.21 -23.74 -4.98
CA THR A 366 -6.76 -22.33 -5.01
C THR A 366 -7.97 -21.39 -5.17
N TYR A 367 -8.89 -21.72 -6.07
CA TYR A 367 -10.13 -20.97 -6.26
C TYR A 367 -11.00 -21.00 -4.99
N LEU A 368 -11.23 -22.19 -4.41
CA LEU A 368 -12.03 -22.34 -3.18
C LEU A 368 -11.40 -21.62 -1.98
N GLN A 369 -10.08 -21.64 -1.87
CA GLN A 369 -9.36 -20.85 -0.86
C GLN A 369 -9.63 -19.35 -1.03
N ALA A 370 -9.60 -18.83 -2.27
CA ALA A 370 -9.88 -17.43 -2.55
C ALA A 370 -11.36 -17.07 -2.26
N VAL A 371 -12.31 -17.94 -2.54
CA VAL A 371 -13.73 -17.77 -2.15
C VAL A 371 -13.87 -17.60 -0.64
N ASN A 372 -13.29 -18.52 0.14
CA ASN A 372 -13.37 -18.47 1.60
C ASN A 372 -12.70 -17.21 2.17
N ARG A 373 -11.55 -16.78 1.63
CA ARG A 373 -10.89 -15.54 2.01
C ARG A 373 -11.70 -14.30 1.68
N LEU A 374 -12.42 -14.29 0.55
CA LEU A 374 -13.31 -13.18 0.19
C LEU A 374 -14.48 -13.07 1.16
N ILE A 375 -15.09 -14.21 1.53
CA ILE A 375 -16.19 -14.25 2.52
C ILE A 375 -15.69 -13.76 3.88
N GLU A 376 -14.53 -14.24 4.36
CA GLU A 376 -13.91 -13.79 5.59
C GLU A 376 -13.68 -12.27 5.59
N ARG A 377 -13.07 -11.73 4.53
CA ARG A 377 -12.85 -10.28 4.39
C ARG A 377 -14.16 -9.49 4.39
N ALA A 378 -15.21 -10.00 3.74
CA ALA A 378 -16.51 -9.33 3.72
C ALA A 378 -17.20 -9.33 5.11
N VAL A 379 -17.06 -10.40 5.90
CA VAL A 379 -17.54 -10.46 7.28
C VAL A 379 -16.75 -9.47 8.15
N ASN A 380 -15.42 -9.47 8.05
CA ASN A 380 -14.56 -8.56 8.79
C ASN A 380 -14.85 -7.10 8.43
N ALA A 381 -15.03 -6.76 7.15
CA ALA A 381 -15.36 -5.41 6.69
C ALA A 381 -16.66 -4.86 7.31
N ARG A 382 -17.70 -5.70 7.45
CA ARG A 382 -18.94 -5.31 8.13
C ARG A 382 -18.72 -5.05 9.62
N SER A 383 -17.97 -5.92 10.29
CA SER A 383 -17.66 -5.79 11.70
C SER A 383 -16.81 -4.54 11.98
N GLU A 384 -15.74 -4.35 11.21
CA GLU A 384 -14.87 -3.18 11.29
C GLU A 384 -15.64 -1.86 11.07
N ALA A 385 -16.56 -1.83 10.10
CA ALA A 385 -17.37 -0.65 9.84
C ALA A 385 -18.28 -0.29 11.02
N ARG A 386 -18.92 -1.29 11.68
CA ARG A 386 -19.73 -1.08 12.88
C ARG A 386 -18.90 -0.62 14.06
N GLU A 387 -17.77 -1.28 14.31
CA GLU A 387 -16.84 -0.95 15.38
C GLU A 387 -16.32 0.49 15.23
N ALA A 388 -15.82 0.82 14.03
CA ALA A 388 -15.28 2.14 13.74
C ALA A 388 -16.35 3.25 13.86
N TYR A 389 -17.58 2.98 13.44
CA TYR A 389 -18.67 3.93 13.65
C TYR A 389 -19.04 4.12 15.11
N THR A 390 -19.10 3.03 15.88
CA THR A 390 -19.37 3.09 17.33
C THR A 390 -18.28 3.89 18.03
N ALA A 391 -17.01 3.63 17.73
CA ALA A 391 -15.88 4.38 18.26
C ALA A 391 -15.92 5.87 17.87
N TYR A 392 -16.25 6.16 16.60
CA TYR A 392 -16.42 7.54 16.10
C TYR A 392 -17.52 8.29 16.87
N ARG A 393 -18.69 7.68 17.10
CA ARG A 393 -19.79 8.28 17.84
C ARG A 393 -19.42 8.51 19.31
N ALA A 394 -18.90 7.49 19.98
CA ALA A 394 -18.48 7.57 21.37
C ALA A 394 -17.40 8.65 21.56
N SER A 395 -16.39 8.69 20.70
CA SER A 395 -15.33 9.71 20.78
C SER A 395 -15.85 11.13 20.53
N TYR A 396 -16.85 11.30 19.66
CA TYR A 396 -17.51 12.59 19.48
C TYR A 396 -18.24 13.03 20.73
N ASP A 397 -19.04 12.16 21.34
CA ASP A 397 -19.82 12.48 22.52
C ASP A 397 -18.91 12.78 23.73
N ILE A 398 -17.82 12.01 23.90
CA ILE A 398 -16.80 12.27 24.92
C ILE A 398 -16.11 13.62 24.70
N ALA A 399 -15.60 13.87 23.48
CA ALA A 399 -14.91 15.12 23.18
C ALA A 399 -15.82 16.35 23.35
N ARG A 400 -17.10 16.22 22.98
CA ARG A 400 -18.11 17.24 23.15
C ARG A 400 -18.42 17.51 24.63
N HIS A 401 -18.50 16.44 25.45
CA HIS A 401 -18.72 16.56 26.89
C HIS A 401 -17.57 17.33 27.55
N PHE A 402 -16.32 17.04 27.20
CA PHE A 402 -15.19 17.84 27.66
C PHE A 402 -15.29 19.30 27.23
N ASP A 403 -15.60 19.58 25.96
CA ASP A 403 -15.62 20.94 25.39
C ASP A 403 -16.79 21.80 25.92
N LYS A 404 -17.97 21.18 26.17
CA LYS A 404 -19.20 21.90 26.51
C LYS A 404 -19.56 21.89 27.98
N GLU A 405 -19.07 20.95 28.74
CA GLU A 405 -19.45 20.76 30.16
C GLU A 405 -18.24 20.83 31.09
N ILE A 406 -17.25 19.94 30.91
CA ILE A 406 -16.15 19.83 31.88
C ILE A 406 -15.26 21.08 31.88
N LEU A 407 -14.79 21.54 30.71
CA LEU A 407 -13.90 22.71 30.65
C LEU A 407 -14.57 24.00 31.13
N PRO A 408 -15.82 24.35 30.75
CA PRO A 408 -16.49 25.52 31.27
C PRO A 408 -16.72 25.48 32.77
N LEU A 409 -17.10 24.29 33.32
CA LEU A 409 -17.28 24.11 34.75
C LEU A 409 -15.95 24.24 35.52
N ARG A 410 -14.85 23.67 35.00
CA ARG A 410 -13.52 23.83 35.60
C ARG A 410 -13.06 25.27 35.61
N GLU A 411 -13.31 26.01 34.53
CA GLU A 411 -13.00 27.44 34.46
C GLU A 411 -13.83 28.24 35.50
N PHE A 412 -15.12 27.95 35.61
CA PHE A 412 -15.98 28.57 36.62
C PHE A 412 -15.51 28.26 38.07
N ILE A 413 -15.18 26.99 38.37
CA ILE A 413 -14.65 26.60 39.67
C ILE A 413 -13.36 27.34 39.98
N SER A 414 -12.43 27.39 39.01
CA SER A 414 -11.14 28.08 39.16
C SER A 414 -11.31 29.57 39.46
N GLN A 415 -12.28 30.23 38.82
CA GLN A 415 -12.61 31.64 39.11
C GLN A 415 -13.21 31.82 40.50
N GLN A 416 -14.11 30.93 40.91
CA GLN A 416 -14.72 31.00 42.25
C GLN A 416 -13.71 30.71 43.36
N GLU A 417 -12.83 29.71 43.21
CA GLU A 417 -11.75 29.40 44.15
C GLU A 417 -10.78 30.59 44.30
N LEU A 418 -10.43 31.26 43.22
CA LEU A 418 -9.59 32.44 43.27
C LEU A 418 -10.26 33.60 44.02
N LEU A 419 -11.57 33.82 43.83
CA LEU A 419 -12.34 34.80 44.55
C LEU A 419 -12.47 34.45 46.04
N ALA A 420 -12.71 33.19 46.37
CA ALA A 420 -12.78 32.68 47.76
C ALA A 420 -11.42 32.85 48.47
N TYR A 421 -10.32 32.53 47.80
CA TYR A 421 -8.97 32.72 48.31
C TYR A 421 -8.69 34.22 48.61
N ASN A 422 -9.02 35.11 47.66
CA ASN A 422 -8.88 36.55 47.87
C ASN A 422 -9.77 37.10 48.99
N GLY A 423 -10.93 36.47 49.23
CA GLY A 423 -11.82 36.78 50.33
C GLY A 423 -11.45 36.10 51.65
N MET A 424 -10.31 35.38 51.75
CA MET A 424 -9.88 34.59 52.91
C MET A 424 -10.90 33.50 53.32
N LEU A 425 -11.72 33.01 52.36
CA LEU A 425 -12.72 31.97 52.57
C LEU A 425 -12.23 30.58 52.13
N SER A 426 -11.13 30.52 51.43
CA SER A 426 -10.49 29.28 50.97
C SER A 426 -8.99 29.32 51.28
N ASP A 427 -8.38 28.16 51.41
CA ASP A 427 -6.95 28.00 51.66
C ASP A 427 -6.16 27.81 50.35
N LEU A 428 -4.86 27.94 50.43
CA LEU A 428 -3.95 27.75 49.32
C LEU A 428 -3.99 26.30 48.80
N PHE A 429 -4.29 25.32 49.68
CA PHE A 429 -4.37 23.90 49.29
C PHE A 429 -5.53 23.64 48.34
N SER A 430 -6.71 24.22 48.57
CA SER A 430 -7.88 24.12 47.68
C SER A 430 -7.58 24.72 46.30
N LEU A 431 -6.90 25.86 46.26
CA LEU A 431 -6.50 26.51 45.02
C LEU A 431 -5.55 25.63 44.19
N LEU A 432 -4.58 24.96 44.85
CA LEU A 432 -3.66 24.03 44.20
C LEU A 432 -4.35 22.77 43.71
N ALA A 433 -5.24 22.19 44.51
CA ALA A 433 -6.01 21.03 44.12
C ALA A 433 -6.85 21.31 42.85
N ASP A 434 -7.47 22.51 42.80
CA ASP A 434 -8.18 22.94 41.58
C ASP A 434 -7.24 23.16 40.40
N ALA A 435 -6.08 23.79 40.59
CA ALA A 435 -5.09 23.99 39.52
C ALA A 435 -4.63 22.64 38.93
N ARG A 436 -4.33 21.63 39.76
CA ARG A 436 -3.99 20.26 39.30
C ARG A 436 -5.14 19.62 38.53
N ALA A 437 -6.37 19.72 39.05
CA ALA A 437 -7.55 19.17 38.41
C ALA A 437 -7.84 19.86 37.06
N ARG A 438 -7.62 21.16 36.95
CA ARG A 438 -7.75 21.94 35.71
C ARG A 438 -6.70 21.53 34.69
N ILE A 439 -5.42 21.34 35.09
CA ILE A 439 -4.38 20.86 34.16
C ILE A 439 -4.74 19.48 33.63
N THR A 440 -5.16 18.56 34.49
CA THR A 440 -5.56 17.21 34.08
C THR A 440 -6.74 17.23 33.11
N ALA A 441 -7.79 18.00 33.41
CA ALA A 441 -8.97 18.13 32.56
C ALA A 441 -8.66 18.71 31.19
N ASN A 442 -7.76 19.71 31.08
CA ASN A 442 -7.35 20.28 29.83
C ASN A 442 -6.55 19.28 28.96
N VAL A 443 -5.61 18.53 29.57
CA VAL A 443 -4.86 17.48 28.86
C VAL A 443 -5.83 16.40 28.36
N GLN A 444 -6.76 15.94 29.19
CA GLN A 444 -7.78 14.95 28.80
C GLN A 444 -8.69 15.46 27.68
N ALA A 445 -9.08 16.72 27.70
CA ALA A 445 -9.87 17.35 26.64
C ALA A 445 -9.13 17.38 25.29
N ILE A 446 -7.83 17.69 25.29
CA ILE A 446 -6.99 17.66 24.09
C ILE A 446 -6.87 16.22 23.58
N GLU A 447 -6.68 15.26 24.48
CA GLU A 447 -6.61 13.84 24.12
C GLU A 447 -7.95 13.30 23.57
N ALA A 448 -9.08 13.63 24.22
CA ALA A 448 -10.40 13.28 23.71
C ALA A 448 -10.68 13.85 22.31
N LYS A 449 -10.28 15.11 22.07
CA LYS A 449 -10.38 15.73 20.73
C LYS A 449 -9.47 15.06 19.70
N ARG A 450 -8.26 14.65 20.07
CA ARG A 450 -7.37 13.84 19.22
C ARG A 450 -8.05 12.51 18.87
N ASP A 451 -8.59 11.81 19.86
CA ASP A 451 -9.19 10.49 19.69
C ASP A 451 -10.43 10.55 18.79
N PHE A 452 -11.21 11.61 18.88
CA PHE A 452 -12.28 11.88 17.91
C PHE A 452 -11.77 12.02 16.47
N TRP A 453 -10.69 12.78 16.26
CA TRP A 453 -10.15 12.93 14.90
C TRP A 453 -9.51 11.64 14.38
N LEU A 454 -8.87 10.85 15.24
CA LEU A 454 -8.38 9.51 14.87
C LEU A 454 -9.54 8.57 14.53
N ALA A 455 -10.58 8.51 15.36
CA ALA A 455 -11.77 7.70 15.07
C ALA A 455 -12.49 8.16 13.79
N THR A 456 -12.43 9.44 13.45
CA THR A 456 -12.95 9.96 12.17
C THR A 456 -12.20 9.38 10.98
N VAL A 457 -10.87 9.31 11.06
CA VAL A 457 -10.04 8.70 10.00
C VAL A 457 -10.32 7.19 9.93
N ASP A 458 -10.39 6.51 11.08
CA ASP A 458 -10.63 5.06 11.14
C ASP A 458 -12.01 4.70 10.59
N PHE A 459 -13.05 5.49 10.88
CA PHE A 459 -14.36 5.32 10.29
C PHE A 459 -14.36 5.51 8.77
N GLN A 460 -13.65 6.53 8.26
CA GLN A 460 -13.53 6.74 6.81
C GLN A 460 -12.82 5.57 6.14
N THR A 461 -11.72 5.07 6.73
CA THR A 461 -10.97 3.94 6.17
C THR A 461 -11.72 2.62 6.27
N ALA A 462 -12.52 2.40 7.30
CA ALA A 462 -13.34 1.20 7.44
C ALA A 462 -14.41 1.11 6.35
N VAL A 463 -14.90 2.26 5.84
CA VAL A 463 -15.89 2.32 4.77
C VAL A 463 -15.25 2.27 3.37
N SER A 464 -14.11 2.94 3.14
CA SER A 464 -13.51 3.07 1.79
C SER A 464 -12.39 2.06 1.49
N GLY A 465 -11.92 1.33 2.51
CA GLY A 465 -10.70 0.52 2.41
C GLY A 465 -9.45 1.36 2.73
N GLY A 466 -8.34 0.71 3.00
CA GLY A 466 -7.07 1.36 3.37
C GLY A 466 -6.53 0.89 4.71
N GLY A 467 -7.05 -0.22 5.22
CA GLY A 467 -6.64 -0.87 6.46
C GLY A 467 -7.12 -0.10 7.70
N SER A 468 -7.89 -0.73 8.57
CA SER A 468 -8.11 -0.24 9.91
C SER A 468 -6.77 -0.27 10.65
N GLY A 469 -6.22 0.88 11.00
CA GLY A 469 -5.25 0.94 12.07
C GLY A 469 -5.97 0.36 13.29
N GLY A 470 -5.45 -0.76 13.82
CA GLY A 470 -6.06 -1.41 14.98
C GLY A 470 -6.52 -0.35 15.97
N THR A 471 -7.81 -0.32 16.27
CA THR A 471 -8.40 0.59 17.22
C THR A 471 -7.64 0.42 18.53
N ALA A 472 -6.81 1.41 18.88
CA ALA A 472 -6.37 1.56 20.25
C ALA A 472 -7.66 1.75 21.04
N ALA A 473 -8.04 0.75 21.83
CA ALA A 473 -9.12 0.88 22.79
C ALA A 473 -8.91 2.20 23.53
N PRO A 474 -9.97 3.02 23.76
CA PRO A 474 -9.84 4.23 24.53
C PRO A 474 -9.16 3.84 25.84
N SER A 475 -8.01 4.46 26.11
CA SER A 475 -7.27 4.19 27.34
C SER A 475 -8.22 4.50 28.50
N ALA A 476 -8.65 3.45 29.19
CA ALA A 476 -9.46 3.56 30.37
C ALA A 476 -8.60 4.21 31.49
N ALA A 477 -8.37 5.51 31.38
CA ALA A 477 -7.83 6.35 32.46
C ALA A 477 -8.96 6.79 33.40
N MET A 478 -9.83 5.87 33.77
CA MET A 478 -10.89 6.07 34.78
C MET A 478 -10.88 4.92 35.77
N ALA A 479 -9.78 4.70 36.46
CA ALA A 479 -9.79 3.86 37.67
C ALA A 479 -8.62 4.27 38.57
N GLY A 480 -8.87 5.23 39.47
CA GLY A 480 -7.85 5.62 40.42
C GLY A 480 -8.18 6.88 41.21
N ALA A 481 -9.46 7.13 41.49
CA ALA A 481 -9.86 8.15 42.48
C ALA A 481 -11.01 7.58 43.33
N GLY A 482 -10.64 6.74 44.28
CA GLY A 482 -11.59 6.22 45.26
C GLY A 482 -10.89 5.26 46.22
N GLY A 483 -10.44 5.75 47.38
CA GLY A 483 -10.08 4.87 48.45
C GLY A 483 -8.82 5.27 49.24
N GLY A 484 -8.99 5.96 50.33
CA GLY A 484 -7.99 6.10 51.37
C GLY A 484 -7.76 7.53 51.80
#